data_f97adedd5c00f5ce524ebbfe436ee802
#
_entry.id   f97adedd5c00f5ce524ebbfe436ee802
#
_cell.length_a   1.000
_cell.length_b   1.000
_cell.length_c   1.000
_cell.angle_alpha   90.00
_cell.angle_beta   90.00
_cell.angle_gamma   90.00
#
_symmetry.space_group_name_H-M   'P 1'
#
loop_
_entity.id
_entity.type
_entity.pdbx_description
1 polymer ?
#
loop_
_entity_poly.entity_id
_entity_poly.type
_entity_poly.pdbx_seq_one_letter_code
_entity_poly.pdbx_strand_id
1 'polypeptide(L)'
;GCAAIRLGMAFASEEIISILNKIKYPYNVNQLTQQQAIQMLHKHYEIDRWVKALKEERKELENAFAELPCVLEVFPSDANFFLARVTDAVKIYNYLVGEGIIVRNRHNISLCCNCLRVTVGTRAENGKLVEALKKYK
;
A
#
# COMPACT_ATOMS: atom_id res chain seq x y z
N GLY A 1 10.07 4.82 -0.98
CA GLY A 1 9.84 3.59 -1.45
C GLY A 1 10.83 2.88 -2.36
N CYS A 2 11.79 2.16 -1.80
CA CYS A 2 12.76 1.39 -2.60
C CYS A 2 12.44 -0.12 -2.60
N ALA A 3 11.17 -0.51 -2.56
CA ALA A 3 10.78 -1.93 -2.51
C ALA A 3 11.34 -2.75 -3.68
N ALA A 4 11.54 -2.11 -4.85
CA ALA A 4 12.07 -2.77 -6.05
C ALA A 4 13.53 -3.23 -5.92
N ILE A 5 14.35 -2.59 -5.08
CA ILE A 5 15.74 -3.00 -4.85
C ILE A 5 15.87 -4.22 -3.91
N ARG A 6 14.75 -4.71 -3.38
CA ARG A 6 14.66 -5.94 -2.58
C ARG A 6 15.54 -5.94 -1.32
N LEU A 7 15.77 -4.77 -0.72
CA LEU A 7 16.52 -4.61 0.51
C LEU A 7 15.57 -4.45 1.69
N GLY A 8 15.69 -5.32 2.68
CA GLY A 8 15.03 -5.23 3.98
C GLY A 8 16.06 -5.03 5.09
N MET A 9 15.63 -4.48 6.21
CA MET A 9 16.45 -4.26 7.40
C MET A 9 15.74 -4.80 8.63
N ALA A 10 16.51 -5.35 9.56
CA ALA A 10 16.02 -5.76 10.86
C ALA A 10 16.92 -5.17 11.95
N PHE A 11 16.30 -4.65 13.01
CA PHE A 11 16.96 -4.17 14.22
C PHE A 11 16.44 -5.01 15.38
N ALA A 12 17.36 -5.66 16.11
CA ALA A 12 17.02 -6.52 17.22
C ALA A 12 18.19 -6.61 18.21
N SER A 13 18.04 -7.38 19.31
CA SER A 13 19.14 -7.69 20.22
C SER A 13 20.26 -8.43 19.49
N GLU A 14 21.48 -8.34 20.03
CA GLU A 14 22.66 -9.00 19.46
C GLU A 14 22.46 -10.51 19.31
N GLU A 15 21.77 -11.14 20.26
CA GLU A 15 21.43 -12.56 20.23
C GLU A 15 20.60 -12.92 18.99
N ILE A 16 19.52 -12.16 18.72
CA ILE A 16 18.66 -12.36 17.54
C ILE A 16 19.42 -12.11 16.26
N ILE A 17 20.19 -11.02 16.19
CA ILE A 17 21.01 -10.70 15.01
C ILE A 17 22.04 -11.80 14.75
N SER A 18 22.65 -12.38 15.79
CA SER A 18 23.58 -13.51 15.65
C SER A 18 22.90 -14.72 14.98
N ILE A 19 21.66 -15.04 15.39
CA ILE A 19 20.88 -16.14 14.78
C ILE A 19 20.57 -15.82 13.32
N LEU A 20 20.08 -14.62 13.01
CA LEU A 20 19.80 -14.19 11.65
C LEU A 20 21.03 -14.25 10.75
N ASN A 21 22.20 -13.89 11.25
CA ASN A 21 23.45 -13.96 10.50
C ASN A 21 23.89 -15.40 10.18
N LYS A 22 23.51 -16.39 11.00
CA LYS A 22 23.81 -17.82 10.73
C LYS A 22 22.95 -18.39 9.62
N ILE A 23 21.73 -17.86 9.42
CA ILE A 23 20.77 -18.42 8.44
C ILE A 23 20.69 -17.61 7.15
N LYS A 24 21.20 -16.37 7.13
CA LYS A 24 21.19 -15.58 5.91
C LYS A 24 22.16 -16.11 4.87
N TYR A 25 21.78 -16.06 3.61
CA TYR A 25 22.70 -16.40 2.52
C TYR A 25 23.89 -15.42 2.46
N PRO A 26 25.11 -15.92 2.21
CA PRO A 26 26.25 -15.07 1.90
C PRO A 26 25.96 -14.28 0.62
N TYR A 27 26.46 -13.04 0.56
CA TYR A 27 26.27 -12.12 -0.59
C TYR A 27 24.80 -11.84 -0.95
N ASN A 28 23.90 -11.89 0.03
CA ASN A 28 22.46 -11.68 -0.14
C ASN A 28 22.08 -10.26 -0.62
N VAL A 29 22.98 -9.30 -0.51
CA VAL A 29 22.80 -7.91 -1.00
C VAL A 29 23.88 -7.61 -2.04
N ASN A 30 23.50 -7.48 -3.31
CA ASN A 30 24.43 -7.19 -4.38
C ASN A 30 24.89 -5.72 -4.36
N GLN A 31 25.99 -5.43 -5.08
CA GLN A 31 26.61 -4.10 -5.08
C GLN A 31 25.68 -3.00 -5.62
N LEU A 32 24.87 -3.27 -6.65
CA LEU A 32 23.95 -2.30 -7.22
C LEU A 32 22.87 -1.92 -6.19
N THR A 33 22.34 -2.90 -5.47
CA THR A 33 21.39 -2.67 -4.37
C THR A 33 22.00 -1.80 -3.27
N GLN A 34 23.26 -2.06 -2.88
CA GLN A 34 23.97 -1.26 -1.87
C GLN A 34 24.14 0.19 -2.33
N GLN A 35 24.61 0.39 -3.55
CA GLN A 35 24.80 1.74 -4.13
C GLN A 35 23.49 2.51 -4.18
N GLN A 36 22.41 1.88 -4.65
CA GLN A 36 21.10 2.51 -4.72
C GLN A 36 20.55 2.83 -3.33
N ALA A 37 20.73 1.95 -2.35
CA ALA A 37 20.31 2.19 -0.98
C ALA A 37 21.02 3.40 -0.35
N ILE A 38 22.35 3.51 -0.54
CA ILE A 38 23.12 4.65 -0.06
C ILE A 38 22.62 5.95 -0.68
N GLN A 39 22.40 5.97 -2.00
CA GLN A 39 21.85 7.14 -2.68
C GLN A 39 20.49 7.57 -2.12
N MET A 40 19.61 6.59 -1.81
CA MET A 40 18.31 6.89 -1.23
C MET A 40 18.39 7.39 0.21
N LEU A 41 19.34 6.90 1.01
CA LEU A 41 19.56 7.41 2.37
C LEU A 41 19.97 8.90 2.38
N HIS A 42 20.68 9.35 1.36
CA HIS A 42 21.00 10.77 1.21
C HIS A 42 19.79 11.64 0.84
N LYS A 43 18.68 11.03 0.39
CA LYS A 43 17.45 11.72 0.01
C LYS A 43 16.37 11.71 1.09
N HIS A 44 16.73 11.53 2.35
CA HIS A 44 15.75 11.37 3.45
C HIS A 44 14.74 12.54 3.54
N TYR A 45 15.16 13.79 3.29
CA TYR A 45 14.23 14.94 3.26
C TYR A 45 13.16 14.84 2.17
N GLU A 46 13.51 14.28 1.00
CA GLU A 46 12.52 14.04 -0.07
C GLU A 46 11.56 12.94 0.34
N ILE A 47 12.08 11.86 0.95
CA ILE A 47 11.29 10.74 1.44
C ILE A 47 10.29 11.20 2.51
N ASP A 48 10.71 12.03 3.45
CA ASP A 48 9.84 12.58 4.50
C ASP A 48 8.70 13.42 3.90
N ARG A 49 8.98 14.22 2.87
CA ARG A 49 7.93 14.95 2.14
C ARG A 49 6.93 14.01 1.47
N TRP A 50 7.41 12.95 0.80
CA TRP A 50 6.53 11.97 0.16
C TRP A 50 5.69 11.20 1.17
N VAL A 51 6.26 10.82 2.30
CA VAL A 51 5.53 10.16 3.39
C VAL A 51 4.45 11.07 3.95
N LYS A 52 4.74 12.36 4.15
CA LYS A 52 3.77 13.35 4.61
C LYS A 52 2.61 13.48 3.61
N ALA A 53 2.92 13.72 2.34
CA ALA A 53 1.91 13.83 1.28
C ALA A 53 1.03 12.56 1.19
N LEU A 54 1.64 11.38 1.28
CA LEU A 54 0.92 10.12 1.25
C LEU A 54 -0.03 9.96 2.45
N LYS A 55 0.38 10.38 3.65
CA LYS A 55 -0.48 10.35 4.83
C LYS A 55 -1.69 11.29 4.69
N GLU A 56 -1.48 12.47 4.13
CA GLU A 56 -2.53 13.44 3.85
C GLU A 56 -3.52 12.89 2.81
N GLU A 57 -3.02 12.41 1.67
CA GLU A 57 -3.84 11.80 0.62
C GLU A 57 -4.59 10.54 1.12
N ARG A 58 -3.97 9.71 1.98
CA ARG A 58 -4.65 8.58 2.56
C ARG A 58 -5.87 9.01 3.38
N LYS A 59 -5.71 9.99 4.25
CA LYS A 59 -6.79 10.49 5.10
C LYS A 59 -7.94 11.07 4.25
N GLU A 60 -7.62 11.84 3.21
CA GLU A 60 -8.64 12.38 2.29
C GLU A 60 -9.38 11.25 1.57
N LEU A 61 -8.65 10.23 1.10
CA LEU A 61 -9.22 9.11 0.37
C LEU A 61 -10.08 8.20 1.29
N GLU A 62 -9.64 7.93 2.52
CA GLU A 62 -10.40 7.19 3.52
C GLU A 62 -11.73 7.88 3.83
N ASN A 63 -11.71 9.20 4.02
CA ASN A 63 -12.92 10.01 4.23
C ASN A 63 -13.87 9.95 3.03
N ALA A 64 -13.32 10.12 1.82
CA ALA A 64 -14.13 10.04 0.61
C ALA A 64 -14.75 8.64 0.41
N PHE A 65 -14.03 7.58 0.79
CA PHE A 65 -14.55 6.21 0.73
C PHE A 65 -15.70 5.97 1.71
N ALA A 66 -15.58 6.50 2.92
CA ALA A 66 -16.63 6.33 3.94
C ALA A 66 -17.99 6.93 3.53
N GLU A 67 -18.01 7.86 2.57
CA GLU A 67 -19.24 8.48 2.07
C GLU A 67 -19.84 7.75 0.85
N LEU A 68 -19.16 6.75 0.30
CA LEU A 68 -19.63 6.03 -0.88
C LEU A 68 -20.72 4.99 -0.50
N PRO A 69 -21.87 4.95 -1.19
CA PRO A 69 -22.95 4.02 -0.86
C PRO A 69 -22.55 2.54 -0.96
N CYS A 70 -21.58 2.21 -1.79
CA CYS A 70 -21.08 0.85 -1.96
C CYS A 70 -20.04 0.44 -0.89
N VAL A 71 -19.61 1.34 -0.01
CA VAL A 71 -18.64 1.09 1.05
C VAL A 71 -19.37 0.91 2.38
N LEU A 72 -19.13 -0.19 3.05
CA LEU A 72 -19.75 -0.54 4.34
C LEU A 72 -18.87 -0.16 5.52
N GLU A 73 -17.54 -0.24 5.35
CA GLU A 73 -16.56 0.01 6.39
C GLU A 73 -15.19 0.34 5.79
N VAL A 74 -14.50 1.31 6.37
CA VAL A 74 -13.09 1.61 6.07
C VAL A 74 -12.28 1.27 7.30
N PHE A 75 -11.32 0.36 7.17
CA PHE A 75 -10.48 -0.08 8.29
C PHE A 75 -9.29 0.87 8.49
N PRO A 76 -8.93 1.18 9.74
CA PRO A 76 -7.76 2.00 10.05
C PRO A 76 -6.47 1.43 9.44
N SER A 77 -5.59 2.30 8.97
CA SER A 77 -4.34 1.88 8.36
C SER A 77 -3.21 2.87 8.66
N ASP A 78 -2.01 2.33 8.90
CA ASP A 78 -0.75 3.09 8.95
C ASP A 78 0.14 2.86 7.71
N ALA A 79 -0.35 2.07 6.74
CA ALA A 79 0.35 1.74 5.51
C ALA A 79 0.08 2.77 4.39
N ASN A 80 0.66 2.52 3.23
CA ASN A 80 0.35 3.24 1.98
C ASN A 80 -0.88 2.68 1.25
N PHE A 81 -1.71 1.94 1.95
CA PHE A 81 -2.99 1.40 1.50
C PHE A 81 -3.93 1.28 2.69
N PHE A 82 -5.21 1.15 2.42
CA PHE A 82 -6.19 0.76 3.42
C PHE A 82 -7.07 -0.38 2.89
N LEU A 83 -7.80 -1.00 3.78
CA LEU A 83 -8.80 -2.01 3.48
C LEU A 83 -10.19 -1.39 3.61
N ALA A 84 -11.04 -1.62 2.62
CA ALA A 84 -12.44 -1.21 2.66
C ALA A 84 -13.33 -2.42 2.43
N ARG A 85 -14.33 -2.62 3.30
CA ARG A 85 -15.40 -3.58 3.09
C ARG A 85 -16.47 -2.92 2.24
N VAL A 86 -16.88 -3.61 1.19
CA VAL A 86 -17.82 -3.11 0.20
C VAL A 86 -19.02 -4.07 0.05
N THR A 87 -20.07 -3.63 -0.61
CA THR A 87 -21.27 -4.44 -0.83
C THR A 87 -20.99 -5.72 -1.62
N ASP A 88 -20.20 -5.64 -2.68
CA ASP A 88 -19.79 -6.80 -3.51
C ASP A 88 -18.39 -6.53 -4.09
N ALA A 89 -17.37 -7.08 -3.43
CA ALA A 89 -15.98 -6.85 -3.83
C ALA A 89 -15.64 -7.41 -5.22
N VAL A 90 -16.31 -8.47 -5.64
CA VAL A 90 -16.04 -9.10 -6.95
C VAL A 90 -16.61 -8.24 -8.06
N LYS A 91 -17.86 -7.80 -7.93
CA LYS A 91 -18.49 -6.94 -8.95
C LYS A 91 -17.81 -5.58 -9.04
N ILE A 92 -17.54 -4.94 -7.89
CA ILE A 92 -16.87 -3.64 -7.85
C ILE A 92 -15.46 -3.73 -8.44
N TYR A 93 -14.70 -4.79 -8.12
CA TYR A 93 -13.39 -5.02 -8.71
C TYR A 93 -13.45 -5.12 -10.23
N ASN A 94 -14.37 -5.95 -10.77
CA ASN A 94 -14.52 -6.13 -12.21
C ASN A 94 -14.96 -4.83 -12.91
N TYR A 95 -15.86 -4.07 -12.29
CA TYR A 95 -16.25 -2.75 -12.77
C TYR A 95 -15.06 -1.80 -12.85
N LEU A 96 -14.27 -1.69 -11.78
CA LEU A 96 -13.08 -0.83 -11.74
C LEU A 96 -12.03 -1.24 -12.78
N VAL A 97 -11.83 -2.55 -13.00
CA VAL A 97 -10.95 -3.05 -14.07
C VAL A 97 -11.45 -2.59 -15.43
N GLY A 98 -12.76 -2.60 -15.68
CA GLY A 98 -13.39 -2.06 -16.90
C GLY A 98 -13.14 -0.56 -17.08
N GLU A 99 -13.07 0.21 -16.00
CA GLU A 99 -12.72 1.63 -15.99
C GLU A 99 -11.19 1.89 -16.05
N GLY A 100 -10.36 0.84 -16.17
CA GLY A 100 -8.90 0.94 -16.18
C GLY A 100 -8.27 1.23 -14.82
N ILE A 101 -8.99 0.95 -13.73
CA ILE A 101 -8.54 1.19 -12.35
C ILE A 101 -8.29 -0.16 -11.65
N ILE A 102 -7.10 -0.36 -11.13
CA ILE A 102 -6.70 -1.60 -10.49
C ILE A 102 -6.59 -1.41 -8.98
N VAL A 103 -7.45 -2.11 -8.25
CA VAL A 103 -7.36 -2.30 -6.79
C VAL A 103 -7.01 -3.77 -6.50
N ARG A 104 -6.92 -4.16 -5.25
CA ARG A 104 -6.72 -5.59 -4.90
C ARG A 104 -7.97 -6.17 -4.27
N ASN A 105 -8.60 -7.12 -4.96
CA ASN A 105 -9.67 -7.93 -4.37
C ASN A 105 -9.08 -8.84 -3.29
N ARG A 106 -9.67 -8.78 -2.07
CA ARG A 106 -9.28 -9.58 -0.90
C ARG A 106 -10.41 -10.49 -0.42
N HIS A 107 -11.49 -10.60 -1.18
CA HIS A 107 -12.68 -11.37 -0.82
C HIS A 107 -12.37 -12.81 -0.33
N ASN A 108 -11.40 -13.48 -0.97
CA ASN A 108 -11.04 -14.88 -0.66
C ASN A 108 -9.97 -15.00 0.44
N ILE A 109 -9.57 -13.91 1.09
CA ILE A 109 -8.63 -13.94 2.21
C ILE A 109 -9.43 -14.08 3.51
N SER A 110 -8.95 -14.92 4.43
CA SER A 110 -9.57 -15.09 5.75
C SER A 110 -9.81 -13.72 6.41
N LEU A 111 -10.98 -13.52 7.00
CA LEU A 111 -11.46 -12.31 7.65
C LEU A 111 -11.67 -11.10 6.71
N CYS A 112 -11.37 -11.22 5.42
CA CYS A 112 -11.49 -10.13 4.43
C CYS A 112 -12.66 -10.31 3.47
N CYS A 113 -13.73 -11.00 3.87
CA CYS A 113 -14.92 -11.16 3.03
C CYS A 113 -15.43 -9.81 2.57
N ASN A 114 -15.69 -9.67 1.25
CA ASN A 114 -16.08 -8.42 0.59
C ASN A 114 -15.14 -7.23 0.83
N CYS A 115 -13.84 -7.48 1.00
CA CYS A 115 -12.87 -6.42 1.15
C CYS A 115 -12.08 -6.15 -0.13
N LEU A 116 -11.85 -4.87 -0.39
CA LEU A 116 -10.91 -4.37 -1.38
C LEU A 116 -9.73 -3.70 -0.65
N ARG A 117 -8.50 -3.98 -1.07
CA ARG A 117 -7.33 -3.23 -0.64
C ARG A 117 -7.04 -2.12 -1.64
N VAL A 118 -7.12 -0.90 -1.18
CA VAL A 118 -6.92 0.31 -1.97
C VAL A 118 -5.56 0.89 -1.66
N THR A 119 -4.69 0.97 -2.66
CA THR A 119 -3.39 1.64 -2.53
C THR A 119 -3.61 3.14 -2.73
N VAL A 120 -3.03 3.95 -1.86
CA VAL A 120 -3.06 5.40 -1.96
C VAL A 120 -2.16 5.83 -3.13
N GLY A 121 -2.77 6.41 -4.14
CA GLY A 121 -2.10 6.96 -5.31
C GLY A 121 -1.85 8.46 -5.20
N THR A 122 -1.57 9.09 -6.32
CA THR A 122 -1.57 10.55 -6.46
C THR A 122 -3.00 11.10 -6.32
N ARG A 123 -3.13 12.38 -6.00
CA ARG A 123 -4.44 13.04 -5.90
C ARG A 123 -5.32 12.83 -7.15
N ALA A 124 -4.70 12.85 -8.32
CA ALA A 124 -5.40 12.64 -9.58
C ALA A 124 -5.90 11.19 -9.72
N GLU A 125 -5.11 10.20 -9.31
CA GLU A 125 -5.48 8.78 -9.34
C GLU A 125 -6.56 8.48 -8.31
N ASN A 126 -6.41 9.00 -7.10
CA ASN A 126 -7.40 8.89 -6.02
C ASN A 126 -8.74 9.49 -6.46
N GLY A 127 -8.72 10.68 -7.08
CA GLY A 127 -9.92 11.33 -7.61
C GLY A 127 -10.63 10.49 -8.68
N LYS A 128 -9.88 9.90 -9.63
CA LYS A 128 -10.45 9.00 -10.65
C LYS A 128 -11.14 7.79 -10.02
N LEU A 129 -10.53 7.18 -9.03
CA LEU A 129 -11.10 6.04 -8.32
C LEU A 129 -12.41 6.41 -7.62
N VAL A 130 -12.44 7.51 -6.88
CA VAL A 130 -13.65 7.97 -6.17
C VAL A 130 -14.77 8.31 -7.17
N GLU A 131 -14.46 9.02 -8.25
CA GLU A 131 -15.46 9.35 -9.30
C GLU A 131 -16.00 8.10 -10.02
N ALA A 132 -15.18 7.10 -10.26
CA ALA A 132 -15.64 5.82 -10.80
C ALA A 132 -16.61 5.14 -9.82
N LEU A 133 -16.26 5.07 -8.52
CA LEU A 133 -17.13 4.43 -7.52
C LEU A 133 -18.44 5.19 -7.28
N LYS A 134 -18.47 6.52 -7.42
CA LYS A 134 -19.72 7.31 -7.38
C LYS A 134 -20.70 6.96 -8.52
N LYS A 135 -20.18 6.52 -9.66
CA LYS A 135 -20.99 6.10 -10.82
C LYS A 135 -21.41 4.63 -10.76
N TYR A 136 -20.82 3.84 -9.89
CA TYR A 136 -21.18 2.44 -9.68
C TYR A 136 -22.58 2.35 -9.08
N LYS A 137 -23.47 1.55 -9.73
CA LYS A 137 -24.88 1.34 -9.34
C LYS A 137 -25.11 -0.08 -8.87
#